data_bfb6df66eee7d8a85f7215a7200d3b39
#
_entry.id   bfb6df66eee7d8a85f7215a7200d3b39
#
_cell.length_a   1.000
_cell.length_b   1.000
_cell.length_c   1.000
_cell.angle_alpha   90.00
_cell.angle_beta   90.00
_cell.angle_gamma   90.00
#
_symmetry.space_group_name_H-M   'P 1'
#
loop_
_entity.id
_entity.type
_entity.pdbx_description
1 polymer ?
#
loop_
_entity_poly.entity_id
_entity_poly.type
_entity_poly.pdbx_seq_one_letter_code
_entity_poly.pdbx_strand_id
1 'polypeptide(L)'
;FNSPEEVCDAVINAGIDAVAMANVRINNMGSAAISNCLNIWKTRSDTIKVLGIHDSPEDNNINIIEANGLKIALLDYTAVVTNAISNEEAYKIFSI
;
A
#
# COMPACT_ATOMS: atom_id res chain seq x y z
N PHE A 1 -5.76 3.67 12.61
CA PHE A 1 -6.58 2.57 12.11
C PHE A 1 -5.74 1.32 11.98
N ASN A 2 -5.97 0.37 12.88
CA ASN A 2 -5.31 -0.93 12.87
C ASN A 2 -6.36 -2.02 12.81
N SER A 3 -6.06 -3.05 12.03
CA SER A 3 -6.95 -4.20 11.85
C SER A 3 -6.16 -5.49 11.93
N PRO A 4 -6.78 -6.59 12.37
CA PRO A 4 -6.14 -7.89 12.32
C PRO A 4 -5.79 -8.30 10.89
N GLU A 5 -4.80 -9.19 10.76
CA GLU A 5 -4.36 -9.71 9.46
C GLU A 5 -5.49 -10.37 8.66
N GLU A 6 -6.44 -10.96 9.32
CA GLU A 6 -7.58 -11.62 8.69
C GLU A 6 -8.44 -10.68 7.86
N VAL A 7 -8.36 -9.38 8.08
CA VAL A 7 -9.05 -8.38 7.27
C VAL A 7 -8.58 -8.44 5.81
N CYS A 8 -7.31 -8.78 5.57
CA CYS A 8 -6.78 -8.93 4.22
C CYS A 8 -7.56 -10.01 3.45
N ASP A 9 -7.83 -11.12 4.09
CA ASP A 9 -8.59 -12.20 3.46
C ASP A 9 -10.05 -11.81 3.21
N ALA A 10 -10.64 -11.04 4.14
CA ALA A 10 -11.99 -10.52 3.96
C ALA A 10 -12.07 -9.57 2.77
N VAL A 11 -11.07 -8.72 2.59
CA VAL A 11 -11.00 -7.80 1.44
C VAL A 11 -10.91 -8.57 0.14
N ILE A 12 -10.07 -9.60 0.08
CA ILE A 12 -9.94 -10.46 -1.10
C ILE A 12 -11.24 -11.19 -1.37
N ASN A 13 -11.88 -11.75 -0.35
CA ASN A 13 -13.14 -12.47 -0.50
C ASN A 13 -14.30 -11.57 -0.96
N ALA A 14 -14.19 -10.27 -0.71
CA ALA A 14 -15.17 -9.30 -1.19
C ALA A 14 -15.02 -8.98 -2.69
N GLY A 15 -13.98 -9.51 -3.35
CA GLY A 15 -13.75 -9.28 -4.77
C GLY A 15 -12.96 -8.03 -5.11
N ILE A 16 -12.24 -7.48 -4.14
CA ILE A 16 -11.40 -6.29 -4.34
C ILE A 16 -10.06 -6.70 -4.96
N ASP A 17 -9.64 -6.00 -6.02
CA ASP A 17 -8.44 -6.32 -6.78
C ASP A 17 -7.22 -5.48 -6.39
N ALA A 18 -7.42 -4.34 -5.72
CA ALA A 18 -6.33 -3.46 -5.31
C ALA A 18 -6.73 -2.68 -4.07
N VAL A 19 -5.75 -2.34 -3.23
CA VAL A 19 -5.93 -1.50 -2.05
C VAL A 19 -4.99 -0.31 -2.10
N ALA A 20 -5.53 0.87 -1.81
CA ALA A 20 -4.79 2.12 -1.78
C ALA A 20 -4.39 2.43 -0.34
N MET A 21 -3.10 2.47 -0.07
CA MET A 21 -2.56 2.58 1.30
C MET A 21 -1.93 3.93 1.61
N ALA A 22 -1.68 4.79 0.61
CA ALA A 22 -1.17 6.13 0.87
C ALA A 22 -2.30 7.04 1.32
N ASN A 23 -2.41 7.23 2.62
CA ASN A 23 -3.45 8.08 3.22
C ASN A 23 -2.89 8.81 4.43
N VAL A 24 -3.65 9.76 4.96
CA VAL A 24 -3.21 10.66 6.03
C VAL A 24 -2.81 9.90 7.31
N ARG A 25 -3.36 8.73 7.55
CA ARG A 25 -3.14 7.96 8.77
C ARG A 25 -2.23 6.75 8.60
N ILE A 26 -1.62 6.59 7.44
CA ILE A 26 -0.80 5.38 7.16
C ILE A 26 0.37 5.22 8.14
N ASN A 27 0.90 6.32 8.66
CA ASN A 27 2.05 6.28 9.57
C ASN A 27 1.65 6.34 11.06
N ASN A 28 0.39 6.10 11.41
CA ASN A 28 -0.07 6.17 12.81
C ASN A 28 0.69 5.25 13.75
N MET A 29 1.12 4.09 13.27
CA MET A 29 1.85 3.09 14.07
C MET A 29 3.35 3.07 13.77
N GLY A 30 3.84 4.06 13.00
CA GLY A 30 5.24 4.20 12.65
C GLY A 30 5.64 3.45 11.40
N SER A 31 6.85 3.74 10.91
CA SER A 31 7.35 3.20 9.64
C SER A 31 7.56 1.68 9.65
N ALA A 32 7.91 1.11 10.81
CA ALA A 32 8.05 -0.34 10.94
C ALA A 32 6.71 -1.05 10.72
N ALA A 33 5.62 -0.44 11.14
CA ALA A 33 4.28 -0.97 10.91
C ALA A 33 3.90 -0.94 9.43
N ILE A 34 4.35 0.06 8.69
CA ILE A 34 4.15 0.12 7.23
C ILE A 34 4.83 -1.06 6.55
N SER A 35 6.08 -1.33 6.90
CA SER A 35 6.82 -2.47 6.36
C SER A 35 6.16 -3.81 6.71
N ASN A 36 5.70 -3.94 7.94
CA ASN A 36 4.99 -5.14 8.39
C ASN A 36 3.67 -5.32 7.63
N CYS A 37 2.92 -4.26 7.45
CA CYS A 37 1.68 -4.27 6.67
C CYS A 37 1.94 -4.72 5.22
N LEU A 38 2.97 -4.17 4.60
CA LEU A 38 3.35 -4.54 3.24
C LEU A 38 3.74 -6.02 3.15
N ASN A 39 4.47 -6.55 4.14
CA ASN A 39 4.84 -7.96 4.18
C ASN A 39 3.62 -8.87 4.29
N ILE A 40 2.62 -8.50 5.07
CA ILE A 40 1.37 -9.24 5.19
C ILE A 40 0.65 -9.29 3.83
N TRP A 41 0.58 -8.18 3.12
CA TRP A 41 -0.03 -8.13 1.79
C TRP A 41 0.77 -8.89 0.75
N LYS A 42 2.11 -8.93 0.86
CA LYS A 42 2.97 -9.65 -0.09
C LYS A 42 2.66 -11.13 -0.17
N THR A 43 2.24 -11.74 0.92
CA THR A 43 1.83 -13.16 0.91
C THR A 43 0.59 -13.40 0.05
N ARG A 44 -0.10 -12.33 -0.35
CA ARG A 44 -1.34 -12.36 -1.13
C ARG A 44 -1.20 -11.63 -2.47
N SER A 45 0.04 -11.37 -2.91
CA SER A 45 0.33 -10.53 -4.09
C SER A 45 -0.20 -11.11 -5.40
N ASP A 46 -0.42 -12.41 -5.46
CA ASP A 46 -0.98 -13.06 -6.65
C ASP A 46 -2.46 -12.73 -6.84
N THR A 47 -3.14 -12.28 -5.79
CA THR A 47 -4.59 -12.04 -5.80
C THR A 47 -4.93 -10.56 -5.75
N ILE A 48 -4.14 -9.74 -5.04
CA ILE A 48 -4.47 -8.34 -4.78
C ILE A 48 -3.21 -7.48 -4.90
N LYS A 49 -3.38 -6.27 -5.44
CA LYS A 49 -2.30 -5.28 -5.54
C LYS A 49 -2.40 -4.24 -4.44
N VAL A 50 -1.25 -3.81 -3.92
CA VAL A 50 -1.16 -2.79 -2.88
C VAL A 50 -0.49 -1.56 -3.47
N LEU A 51 -1.11 -0.40 -3.27
CA LEU A 51 -0.67 0.86 -3.84
C LEU A 51 -0.24 1.82 -2.74
N GLY A 52 0.76 2.65 -3.05
CA GLY A 52 1.08 3.82 -2.24
C GLY A 52 2.08 3.60 -1.12
N ILE A 53 2.47 2.35 -0.82
CA ILE A 53 3.52 2.05 0.16
C ILE A 53 4.59 1.14 -0.46
N HIS A 54 5.82 1.26 0.03
CA HIS A 54 6.99 0.57 -0.53
C HIS A 54 7.92 0.07 0.57
N ASP A 55 8.72 -0.96 0.26
CA ASP A 55 9.68 -1.54 1.18
C ASP A 55 11.13 -1.25 0.82
N SER A 56 11.40 -0.60 -0.31
CA SER A 56 12.75 -0.20 -0.67
C SER A 56 12.74 1.11 -1.47
N PRO A 57 13.82 1.92 -1.41
CA PRO A 57 13.91 3.17 -2.18
C PRO A 57 13.88 2.95 -3.70
N GLU A 58 14.27 1.77 -4.16
CA GLU A 58 14.29 1.42 -5.58
C GLU A 58 12.93 0.97 -6.10
N ASP A 59 11.99 0.68 -5.21
CA ASP A 59 10.66 0.22 -5.59
C ASP A 59 9.78 1.43 -5.92
N ASN A 60 9.83 1.85 -7.16
CA ASN A 60 9.01 2.95 -7.68
C ASN A 60 8.16 2.52 -8.86
N ASN A 61 7.85 1.24 -8.96
CA ASN A 61 7.07 0.69 -10.04
C ASN A 61 5.61 1.12 -9.96
N ILE A 62 5.05 1.44 -11.12
CA ILE A 62 3.62 1.73 -11.24
C ILE A 62 2.89 0.39 -11.36
N ASN A 63 1.84 0.21 -10.56
CA ASN A 63 1.00 -0.97 -10.64
C ASN A 63 0.05 -0.87 -11.84
N ILE A 64 0.04 -1.91 -12.66
CA ILE A 64 -0.83 -1.97 -13.84
C ILE A 64 -1.74 -3.18 -13.70
N ILE A 65 -3.04 -2.96 -13.91
CA ILE A 65 -4.06 -4.00 -13.93
C ILE A 65 -4.64 -4.10 -15.33
N GLU A 66 -4.82 -5.33 -15.83
CA GLU A 66 -5.56 -5.58 -17.06
C GLU A 66 -7.00 -5.97 -16.74
N ALA A 67 -7.95 -5.28 -17.35
CA ALA A 67 -9.37 -5.58 -17.23
C ALA A 67 -10.06 -5.32 -18.56
N ASN A 68 -10.81 -6.30 -19.06
CA ASN A 68 -11.58 -6.20 -20.31
C ASN A 68 -10.73 -5.73 -21.51
N GLY A 69 -9.48 -6.19 -21.60
CA GLY A 69 -8.56 -5.83 -22.67
C GLY A 69 -7.90 -4.46 -22.50
N LEU A 70 -8.13 -3.77 -21.39
CA LEU A 70 -7.51 -2.48 -21.08
C LEU A 70 -6.41 -2.65 -20.04
N LYS A 71 -5.33 -1.88 -20.20
CA LYS A 71 -4.27 -1.77 -19.19
C LYS A 71 -4.51 -0.49 -18.40
N ILE A 72 -4.67 -0.62 -17.09
CA ILE A 72 -4.98 0.49 -16.20
C ILE A 72 -3.81 0.69 -15.24
N ALA A 73 -3.19 1.87 -15.26
CA ALA A 73 -2.15 2.25 -14.31
C ALA A 73 -2.81 2.82 -13.06
N LEU A 74 -2.42 2.31 -11.90
CA LEU A 74 -2.98 2.73 -10.60
C LEU A 74 -1.91 3.49 -9.82
N LEU A 75 -2.26 4.70 -9.38
CA LEU A 75 -1.39 5.58 -8.62
C LEU A 75 -2.12 6.01 -7.34
N ASP A 76 -1.37 6.01 -6.23
CA ASP A 76 -1.91 6.39 -4.93
C ASP A 76 -0.89 7.23 -4.18
N TYR A 77 -1.23 8.49 -3.87
CA TYR A 77 -0.37 9.44 -3.19
C TYR A 77 -1.12 10.13 -2.06
N THR A 78 -0.38 10.57 -1.04
CA THR A 78 -0.93 11.41 0.02
C THR A 78 -0.11 12.69 0.15
N ALA A 79 -0.77 13.81 0.44
CA ALA A 79 -0.10 15.09 0.66
C ALA A 79 0.34 15.26 2.12
N VAL A 80 -0.31 14.59 3.05
CA VAL A 80 -0.10 14.75 4.49
C VAL A 80 -0.12 13.40 5.19
N VAL A 81 0.72 13.25 6.21
CA VAL A 81 0.72 12.08 7.11
C VAL A 81 0.63 12.59 8.55
N THR A 82 -0.22 11.97 9.38
CA THR A 82 -0.46 12.44 10.75
C THR A 82 0.77 12.37 11.66
N ASN A 83 1.60 11.34 11.51
CA ASN A 83 2.85 11.20 12.25
C ASN A 83 4.02 11.43 11.31
N ALA A 84 5.04 12.18 11.78
CA ALA A 84 6.21 12.45 10.98
C ALA A 84 6.96 11.15 10.65
N ILE A 85 7.48 11.08 9.42
CA ILE A 85 8.34 9.99 8.98
C ILE A 85 9.71 10.59 8.66
N SER A 86 10.80 9.88 9.00
CA SER A 86 12.16 10.36 8.73
C SER A 86 12.42 10.41 7.23
N ASN A 87 13.34 11.28 6.80
CA ASN A 87 13.73 11.38 5.39
C ASN A 87 14.29 10.06 4.86
N GLU A 88 14.96 9.28 5.71
CA GLU A 88 15.54 7.99 5.34
C GLU A 88 14.47 6.94 5.05
N GLU A 89 13.29 7.09 5.63
CA GLU A 89 12.18 6.15 5.48
C GLU A 89 11.03 6.70 4.64
N ALA A 90 11.18 7.92 4.11
CA ALA A 90 10.11 8.58 3.34
C ALA A 90 9.71 7.82 2.08
N TYR A 91 10.60 6.97 1.55
CA TYR A 91 10.30 6.15 0.39
C TYR A 91 9.12 5.18 0.61
N LYS A 92 8.81 4.86 1.88
CA LYS A 92 7.76 3.88 2.20
C LYS A 92 6.36 4.35 1.82
N ILE A 93 6.18 5.65 1.65
CA ILE A 93 4.88 6.24 1.31
C ILE A 93 5.04 7.17 0.12
N PHE A 94 4.22 7.01 -0.92
CA PHE A 94 4.15 8.01 -1.98
C PHE A 94 3.46 9.25 -1.44
N SER A 95 4.15 10.40 -1.53
CA SER A 95 3.63 11.69 -1.10
C SER A 95 3.83 12.75 -2.18
N ILE A 96 2.94 13.72 -2.15
CA ILE A 96 3.00 14.88 -3.03
C ILE A 96 3.91 15.94 -2.40
#